data_473ce26cac440bed6b8fc105238227df
#
_entry.id   473ce26cac440bed6b8fc105238227df
#
_cell.length_a   1.000
_cell.length_b   1.000
_cell.length_c   1.000
_cell.angle_alpha   90.00
_cell.angle_beta   90.00
_cell.angle_gamma   90.00
#
_symmetry.space_group_name_H-M   'P 1'
#
loop_
_entity.id
_entity.type
_entity.pdbx_description
1 polymer ?
#
loop_
_entity_poly.entity_id
_entity_poly.type
_entity_poly.pdbx_seq_one_letter_code
_entity_poly.pdbx_strand_id
1 'polypeptide(L)'
;AAGRWSADQIAFINANKANWLGSNGQTPADVYLQDATLQQHTFAATGGSEKTNYRISAGLLDQTGNTQDGSKFKRANFRINLDSQINDKLSIGTTISMVRGDRTSRGEVQKDGLNNPIHTVTRIHNIFSPTRNANGDLQIASSALANYGVGPGTGLYAIETWKDYKNGQSIDNNVLANAFVAFSPIEGLTFRGTAAVNYTGTSLYDFQKNPKNYFADGTFYNAFPATISTRANTEFYTETYFATANYEKSFGDLNFKALAGYQQEENRVTNFRASRDGYLSETVQVLDSGGLGNQQNAGSETGFSVQSVFARFDFEYKNKFLLQANVRSDGSSRFKNN
;
A
#
# COMPACT_ATOMS: atom_id res chain seq x y z
N ALA A 1 -41.94 20.67 -0.49
CA ALA A 1 -41.63 19.37 0.14
C ALA A 1 -42.86 18.56 0.56
N ALA A 2 -44.09 19.06 0.30
CA ALA A 2 -45.37 18.46 0.70
C ALA A 2 -45.78 17.33 -0.24
N GLY A 3 -45.09 16.29 -0.40
CA GLY A 3 -45.45 15.16 -1.25
C GLY A 3 -44.61 13.90 -1.07
N ARG A 4 -43.58 14.00 -0.22
CA ARG A 4 -42.61 12.90 -0.03
C ARG A 4 -42.89 12.06 1.23
N TRP A 5 -43.65 12.60 2.16
CA TRP A 5 -43.91 11.99 3.48
C TRP A 5 -45.41 11.98 3.81
N SER A 6 -45.91 10.88 4.34
CA SER A 6 -47.26 10.81 4.85
C SER A 6 -47.41 11.63 6.14
N ALA A 7 -48.64 11.95 6.52
CA ALA A 7 -48.94 12.66 7.78
C ALA A 7 -48.37 11.90 9.00
N ASP A 8 -48.50 10.58 9.01
CA ASP A 8 -48.01 9.72 10.12
C ASP A 8 -46.47 9.70 10.15
N GLN A 9 -45.82 9.70 8.99
CA GLN A 9 -44.36 9.81 8.90
C GLN A 9 -43.88 11.16 9.44
N ILE A 10 -44.56 12.25 9.09
CA ILE A 10 -44.25 13.61 9.58
C ILE A 10 -44.50 13.68 11.11
N ALA A 11 -45.58 13.10 11.60
CA ALA A 11 -45.88 13.06 13.04
C ALA A 11 -44.82 12.28 13.84
N PHE A 12 -44.40 11.12 13.32
CA PHE A 12 -43.30 10.35 13.89
C PHE A 12 -41.97 11.12 13.87
N ILE A 13 -41.65 11.74 12.77
CA ILE A 13 -40.48 12.59 12.61
C ILE A 13 -40.45 13.67 13.70
N ASN A 14 -41.54 14.39 13.87
CA ASN A 14 -41.63 15.48 14.84
C ASN A 14 -41.57 14.98 16.30
N ALA A 15 -42.18 13.84 16.60
CA ALA A 15 -42.17 13.24 17.94
C ALA A 15 -40.78 12.75 18.38
N ASN A 16 -39.96 12.33 17.45
CA ASN A 16 -38.60 11.78 17.70
C ASN A 16 -37.47 12.73 17.38
N LYS A 17 -37.78 13.93 16.99
CA LYS A 17 -36.84 14.95 16.52
C LYS A 17 -35.62 15.15 17.45
N ALA A 18 -35.80 15.10 18.75
CA ALA A 18 -34.75 15.31 19.75
C ALA A 18 -33.66 14.21 19.75
N ASN A 19 -34.00 13.02 19.25
CA ASN A 19 -33.12 11.84 19.29
C ASN A 19 -32.32 11.66 17.98
N TRP A 20 -32.47 12.56 17.02
CA TRP A 20 -31.86 12.40 15.69
C TRP A 20 -30.55 13.17 15.54
N LEU A 21 -29.67 12.64 14.69
CA LEU A 21 -28.42 13.28 14.37
C LEU A 21 -28.62 14.75 13.93
N GLY A 22 -29.62 15.03 13.11
CA GLY A 22 -29.95 16.36 12.63
C GLY A 22 -30.56 17.31 13.66
N SER A 23 -30.94 16.84 14.87
CA SER A 23 -31.55 17.70 15.90
C SER A 23 -30.56 18.74 16.42
N ASN A 24 -29.29 18.44 16.44
CA ASN A 24 -28.19 19.32 16.88
C ASN A 24 -27.51 20.02 15.70
N GLY A 25 -28.09 19.97 14.50
CA GLY A 25 -27.45 20.48 13.28
C GLY A 25 -26.32 19.60 12.75
N GLN A 26 -26.10 18.42 13.32
CA GLN A 26 -25.08 17.49 12.87
C GLN A 26 -25.53 16.72 11.64
N THR A 27 -24.61 16.53 10.72
CA THR A 27 -24.77 15.59 9.61
C THR A 27 -24.02 14.28 9.89
N PRO A 28 -24.32 13.20 9.17
CA PRO A 28 -23.52 11.99 9.24
C PRO A 28 -22.01 12.24 8.96
N ALA A 29 -21.72 13.22 8.10
CA ALA A 29 -20.34 13.63 7.82
C ALA A 29 -19.65 14.19 9.07
N ASP A 30 -20.32 15.03 9.86
CA ASP A 30 -19.76 15.63 11.09
C ASP A 30 -19.44 14.57 12.16
N VAL A 31 -20.13 13.45 12.13
CA VAL A 31 -19.89 12.33 13.06
C VAL A 31 -18.72 11.46 12.63
N TYR A 32 -18.44 11.35 11.32
CA TYR A 32 -17.46 10.39 10.81
C TYR A 32 -16.20 11.05 10.25
N LEU A 33 -16.32 12.25 9.69
CA LEU A 33 -15.21 12.96 9.08
C LEU A 33 -14.55 13.93 10.07
N GLN A 34 -13.29 14.21 9.83
CA GLN A 34 -12.48 15.16 10.59
C GLN A 34 -11.47 15.83 9.65
N ASP A 35 -10.91 16.94 10.11
CA ASP A 35 -9.76 17.54 9.46
C ASP A 35 -8.55 16.62 9.60
N ALA A 36 -7.84 16.42 8.50
CA ALA A 36 -6.64 15.61 8.43
C ALA A 36 -5.40 16.49 8.44
N THR A 37 -4.39 16.06 9.18
CA THR A 37 -3.08 16.73 9.19
C THR A 37 -2.08 15.94 8.36
N LEU A 38 -1.22 16.64 7.62
CA LEU A 38 -0.08 16.08 6.93
C LEU A 38 1.17 16.89 7.29
N GLN A 39 2.19 16.17 7.78
CA GLN A 39 3.51 16.74 8.05
C GLN A 39 4.55 15.96 7.25
N GLN A 40 5.43 16.68 6.57
CA GLN A 40 6.53 16.09 5.83
C GLN A 40 7.82 16.86 6.11
N HIS A 41 8.85 16.12 6.48
CA HIS A 41 10.19 16.65 6.74
C HIS A 41 11.19 15.92 5.84
N THR A 42 12.08 16.65 5.21
CA THR A 42 13.13 16.08 4.36
C THR A 42 14.44 16.76 4.67
N PHE A 43 15.47 15.96 4.89
CA PHE A 43 16.86 16.39 5.07
C PHE A 43 17.71 15.79 3.95
N ALA A 44 18.63 16.58 3.42
CA ALA A 44 19.59 16.09 2.44
C ALA A 44 20.94 16.77 2.67
N ALA A 45 22.00 15.99 2.55
CA ALA A 45 23.37 16.47 2.51
C ALA A 45 24.02 15.97 1.20
N THR A 46 24.66 16.87 0.50
CA THR A 46 25.43 16.57 -0.70
C THR A 46 26.85 17.11 -0.51
N GLY A 47 27.81 16.37 -0.96
CA GLY A 47 29.20 16.79 -0.91
C GLY A 47 30.05 15.93 -1.84
N GLY A 48 31.30 16.32 -1.96
CA GLY A 48 32.23 15.56 -2.78
C GLY A 48 33.56 16.26 -2.96
N SER A 49 34.39 15.63 -3.74
CA SER A 49 35.67 16.13 -4.27
C SER A 49 35.67 15.92 -5.78
N GLU A 50 36.80 16.21 -6.43
CA GLU A 50 36.98 15.91 -7.87
C GLU A 50 36.75 14.40 -8.19
N LYS A 51 37.01 13.52 -7.21
CA LYS A 51 36.97 12.06 -7.41
C LYS A 51 35.78 11.38 -6.76
N THR A 52 35.10 12.01 -5.81
CA THR A 52 34.05 11.36 -5.04
C THR A 52 32.87 12.32 -4.88
N ASN A 53 31.69 11.85 -5.22
CA ASN A 53 30.43 12.57 -5.00
C ASN A 53 29.49 11.72 -4.16
N TYR A 54 28.83 12.35 -3.20
CA TYR A 54 27.82 11.67 -2.41
C TYR A 54 26.59 12.54 -2.17
N ARG A 55 25.47 11.87 -2.00
CA ARG A 55 24.22 12.45 -1.51
C ARG A 55 23.59 11.50 -0.52
N ILE A 56 23.28 12.01 0.66
CA ILE A 56 22.52 11.31 1.69
C ILE A 56 21.24 12.10 1.93
N SER A 57 20.10 11.42 2.01
CA SER A 57 18.84 12.05 2.33
C SER A 57 17.99 11.17 3.23
N ALA A 58 17.21 11.81 4.11
CA ALA A 58 16.23 11.18 4.97
C ALA A 58 14.92 11.98 4.91
N GLY A 59 13.79 11.29 4.93
CA GLY A 59 12.48 11.91 4.92
C GLY A 59 11.54 11.21 5.88
N LEU A 60 10.68 11.98 6.51
CA LEU A 60 9.61 11.52 7.39
C LEU A 60 8.29 12.14 6.92
N LEU A 61 7.24 11.33 6.86
CA LEU A 61 5.88 11.76 6.61
C LEU A 61 4.98 11.18 7.68
N ASP A 62 4.13 12.01 8.27
CA ASP A 62 3.06 11.63 9.20
C ASP A 62 1.76 12.25 8.70
N GLN A 63 0.77 11.41 8.44
CA GLN A 63 -0.54 11.80 7.93
C GLN A 63 -1.63 11.12 8.74
N THR A 64 -2.58 11.91 9.24
CA THR A 64 -3.83 11.39 9.80
C THR A 64 -4.89 11.21 8.71
N GLY A 65 -5.80 10.26 8.89
CA GLY A 65 -6.96 10.10 8.00
C GLY A 65 -7.98 11.22 8.21
N ASN A 66 -8.77 11.48 7.18
CA ASN A 66 -9.92 12.38 7.24
C ASN A 66 -11.17 11.73 7.86
N THR A 67 -11.02 10.55 8.44
CA THR A 67 -12.05 9.80 9.16
C THR A 67 -11.73 9.75 10.65
N GLN A 68 -12.75 9.84 11.50
CA GLN A 68 -12.60 9.79 12.96
C GLN A 68 -12.33 8.37 13.51
N ASP A 69 -11.92 7.44 12.66
CA ASP A 69 -11.58 6.06 13.01
C ASP A 69 -10.14 5.87 13.51
N GLY A 70 -9.35 6.94 13.54
CA GLY A 70 -7.95 6.89 13.96
C GLY A 70 -6.99 6.32 12.91
N SER A 71 -7.42 6.23 11.65
CA SER A 71 -6.55 5.83 10.53
C SER A 71 -5.37 6.78 10.37
N LYS A 72 -4.18 6.23 10.16
CA LYS A 72 -2.92 6.97 10.04
C LYS A 72 -2.02 6.34 9.00
N PHE A 73 -1.18 7.17 8.40
CA PHE A 73 -0.08 6.71 7.56
C PHE A 73 1.21 7.41 7.96
N LYS A 74 2.24 6.62 8.26
CA LYS A 74 3.60 7.09 8.52
C LYS A 74 4.54 6.51 7.50
N ARG A 75 5.47 7.32 7.02
CA ARG A 75 6.51 6.86 6.11
C ARG A 75 7.85 7.45 6.49
N ALA A 76 8.84 6.58 6.64
CA ALA A 76 10.25 6.94 6.73
C ALA A 76 10.96 6.49 5.47
N ASN A 77 11.80 7.34 4.91
CA ASN A 77 12.66 6.99 3.78
C ASN A 77 14.09 7.47 4.03
N PHE A 78 15.03 6.67 3.54
CA PHE A 78 16.45 6.96 3.59
C PHE A 78 17.09 6.61 2.26
N ARG A 79 17.99 7.47 1.78
CA ARG A 79 18.70 7.22 0.54
C ARG A 79 20.14 7.68 0.62
N ILE A 80 21.03 6.84 0.10
CA ILE A 80 22.45 7.13 -0.14
C ILE A 80 22.73 6.94 -1.62
N ASN A 81 23.46 7.88 -2.20
CA ASN A 81 24.13 7.72 -3.50
C ASN A 81 25.59 8.06 -3.27
N LEU A 82 26.47 7.22 -3.78
CA LEU A 82 27.91 7.39 -3.73
C LEU A 82 28.50 6.99 -5.09
N ASP A 83 29.28 7.86 -5.67
CA ASP A 83 30.11 7.59 -6.84
C ASP A 83 31.53 8.03 -6.53
N SER A 84 32.50 7.15 -6.75
CA SER A 84 33.90 7.43 -6.43
C SER A 84 34.84 6.87 -7.50
N GLN A 85 35.72 7.72 -7.99
CA GLN A 85 36.84 7.36 -8.83
C GLN A 85 38.03 7.04 -7.92
N ILE A 86 38.29 5.76 -7.69
CA ILE A 86 39.38 5.30 -6.81
C ILE A 86 40.73 5.68 -7.37
N ASN A 87 40.88 5.50 -8.69
CA ASN A 87 42.05 5.94 -9.49
C ASN A 87 41.61 6.10 -10.94
N ASP A 88 42.58 6.42 -11.84
CA ASP A 88 42.29 6.67 -13.25
C ASP A 88 41.67 5.50 -14.02
N LYS A 89 41.73 4.30 -13.44
CA LYS A 89 41.23 3.07 -14.07
C LYS A 89 40.06 2.41 -13.32
N LEU A 90 39.83 2.79 -12.09
CA LEU A 90 38.85 2.12 -11.23
C LEU A 90 37.86 3.12 -10.66
N SER A 91 36.57 2.90 -10.88
CA SER A 91 35.48 3.60 -10.22
C SER A 91 34.48 2.62 -9.59
N ILE A 92 33.89 3.06 -8.51
CA ILE A 92 32.83 2.34 -7.79
C ILE A 92 31.66 3.27 -7.53
N GLY A 93 30.50 2.72 -7.40
CA GLY A 93 29.35 3.50 -6.94
C GLY A 93 28.27 2.62 -6.35
N THR A 94 27.43 3.26 -5.55
CA THR A 94 26.30 2.58 -4.91
C THR A 94 25.12 3.54 -4.77
N THR A 95 23.94 2.99 -4.94
CA THR A 95 22.67 3.64 -4.54
C THR A 95 21.93 2.69 -3.63
N ILE A 96 21.57 3.16 -2.44
CA ILE A 96 20.72 2.43 -1.49
C ILE A 96 19.53 3.32 -1.16
N SER A 97 18.32 2.80 -1.34
CA SER A 97 17.07 3.46 -0.97
C SER A 97 16.27 2.51 -0.09
N MET A 98 15.88 2.99 1.07
CA MET A 98 15.03 2.26 2.02
C MET A 98 13.78 3.09 2.30
N VAL A 99 12.63 2.45 2.25
CA VAL A 99 11.35 3.06 2.59
C VAL A 99 10.60 2.12 3.52
N ARG A 100 10.10 2.67 4.62
CA ARG A 100 9.17 1.98 5.50
C ARG A 100 7.88 2.78 5.58
N GLY A 101 6.77 2.17 5.18
CA GLY A 101 5.42 2.66 5.37
C GLY A 101 4.74 1.91 6.51
N ASP A 102 4.02 2.60 7.36
CA ASP A 102 3.16 2.04 8.40
C ASP A 102 1.78 2.67 8.25
N ARG A 103 0.81 1.85 7.90
CA ARG A 103 -0.59 2.26 7.74
C ARG A 103 -1.43 1.59 8.80
N THR A 104 -2.07 2.38 9.62
CA THR A 104 -3.12 1.93 10.53
C THR A 104 -4.48 2.21 9.91
N SER A 105 -5.37 1.24 9.91
CA SER A 105 -6.76 1.38 9.44
C SER A 105 -7.69 0.77 10.47
N ARG A 106 -8.73 1.50 10.83
CA ARG A 106 -9.75 1.03 11.79
C ARG A 106 -11.12 0.89 11.18
N GLY A 107 -11.40 1.62 10.11
CA GLY A 107 -12.60 1.46 9.32
C GLY A 107 -12.44 0.41 8.23
N GLU A 108 -13.51 -0.19 7.79
CA GLU A 108 -13.53 -1.07 6.64
C GLU A 108 -14.07 -0.35 5.41
N VAL A 109 -13.34 -0.49 4.31
CA VAL A 109 -13.86 -0.18 2.98
C VAL A 109 -14.28 -1.51 2.36
N GLN A 110 -15.51 -1.95 2.63
CA GLN A 110 -16.06 -3.11 1.94
C GLN A 110 -16.33 -2.78 0.47
N LYS A 111 -16.08 -3.77 -0.39
CA LYS A 111 -16.28 -3.65 -1.85
C LYS A 111 -17.75 -3.46 -2.27
N ASP A 112 -18.67 -3.82 -1.42
CA ASP A 112 -20.12 -3.89 -1.74
C ASP A 112 -20.80 -2.56 -1.51
N GLY A 113 -20.28 -1.44 -1.79
CA GLY A 113 -20.95 -0.14 -1.87
C GLY A 113 -21.90 0.27 -0.72
N LEU A 114 -22.69 -0.65 -0.18
CA LEU A 114 -23.67 -0.41 0.88
C LEU A 114 -23.06 -0.37 2.28
N ASN A 115 -21.95 -1.08 2.48
CA ASN A 115 -21.23 -1.16 3.76
C ASN A 115 -19.93 -0.34 3.78
N ASN A 116 -19.75 0.54 2.80
CA ASN A 116 -18.65 1.49 2.81
C ASN A 116 -19.01 2.68 3.71
N PRO A 117 -18.28 2.95 4.80
CA PRO A 117 -18.60 4.03 5.72
C PRO A 117 -18.68 5.41 5.05
N ILE A 118 -17.80 5.71 4.09
CA ILE A 118 -17.84 6.98 3.35
C ILE A 118 -19.10 7.08 2.49
N HIS A 119 -19.49 5.98 1.84
CA HIS A 119 -20.71 5.95 1.04
C HIS A 119 -21.96 6.06 1.90
N THR A 120 -21.96 5.40 3.07
CA THR A 120 -23.03 5.49 4.07
C THR A 120 -23.20 6.92 4.56
N VAL A 121 -22.09 7.56 4.94
CA VAL A 121 -22.07 8.95 5.42
C VAL A 121 -22.53 9.95 4.38
N THR A 122 -22.17 9.77 3.11
CA THR A 122 -22.43 10.77 2.06
C THR A 122 -23.74 10.58 1.31
N ARG A 123 -24.30 9.36 1.28
CA ARG A 123 -25.42 9.03 0.39
C ARG A 123 -26.61 8.32 1.06
N ILE A 124 -26.37 7.51 2.05
CA ILE A 124 -27.37 6.54 2.52
C ILE A 124 -27.88 6.86 3.93
N HIS A 125 -27.02 7.40 4.79
CA HIS A 125 -27.43 7.65 6.17
C HIS A 125 -28.41 8.81 6.25
N ASN A 126 -29.58 8.50 6.81
CA ASN A 126 -30.60 9.52 6.96
C ASN A 126 -30.34 10.33 8.24
N ILE A 127 -30.33 11.67 8.10
CA ILE A 127 -30.20 12.60 9.24
C ILE A 127 -31.29 12.40 10.30
N PHE A 128 -32.37 11.72 9.94
CA PHE A 128 -33.50 11.39 10.81
C PHE A 128 -33.33 10.05 11.54
N SER A 129 -32.19 9.40 11.44
CA SER A 129 -31.94 8.13 12.12
C SER A 129 -31.11 8.38 13.38
N PRO A 130 -31.57 7.96 14.55
CA PRO A 130 -30.74 8.00 15.73
C PRO A 130 -29.58 7.01 15.58
N THR A 131 -28.42 7.38 16.10
CA THR A 131 -27.28 6.49 16.16
C THR A 131 -27.29 5.57 17.37
N ARG A 132 -28.15 5.92 18.35
CA ARG A 132 -28.34 5.15 19.61
C ARG A 132 -29.80 4.99 19.92
N ASN A 133 -30.15 3.85 20.52
CA ASN A 133 -31.49 3.58 21.06
C ASN A 133 -31.70 4.26 22.45
N ALA A 134 -32.87 4.08 23.05
CA ALA A 134 -33.19 4.66 24.34
C ALA A 134 -32.28 4.15 25.48
N ASN A 135 -31.65 2.98 25.33
CA ASN A 135 -30.71 2.42 26.30
C ASN A 135 -29.28 2.96 26.11
N GLY A 136 -29.03 3.75 25.05
CA GLY A 136 -27.70 4.26 24.69
C GLY A 136 -26.86 3.33 23.82
N ASP A 137 -27.43 2.17 23.42
CA ASP A 137 -26.73 1.22 22.53
C ASP A 137 -26.70 1.70 21.08
N LEU A 138 -25.68 1.29 20.31
CA LEU A 138 -25.59 1.58 18.88
C LEU A 138 -26.79 0.99 18.14
N GLN A 139 -27.55 1.84 17.47
CA GLN A 139 -28.77 1.48 16.78
C GLN A 139 -28.56 1.39 15.27
N ILE A 140 -29.07 0.33 14.64
CA ILE A 140 -29.10 0.24 13.18
C ILE A 140 -30.09 1.29 12.62
N ALA A 141 -29.64 1.97 11.56
CA ALA A 141 -30.34 3.14 11.02
C ALA A 141 -31.73 2.84 10.46
N SER A 142 -32.01 1.62 10.02
CA SER A 142 -33.28 1.27 9.38
C SER A 142 -34.40 0.91 10.40
N SER A 143 -34.07 0.61 11.66
CA SER A 143 -35.02 0.07 12.58
C SER A 143 -36.06 1.08 13.10
N ALA A 144 -35.69 2.36 13.16
CA ALA A 144 -36.62 3.40 13.67
C ALA A 144 -37.65 3.86 12.63
N LEU A 145 -37.33 3.69 11.35
CA LEU A 145 -38.10 4.32 10.25
C LEU A 145 -38.58 3.30 9.21
N ALA A 146 -38.14 2.05 9.29
CA ALA A 146 -38.54 0.99 8.35
C ALA A 146 -40.07 0.77 8.32
N ASN A 147 -40.70 0.80 9.47
CA ASN A 147 -42.16 0.65 9.60
C ASN A 147 -42.94 1.84 9.01
N TYR A 148 -42.27 2.96 8.77
CA TYR A 148 -42.86 4.17 8.17
C TYR A 148 -42.40 4.40 6.73
N GLY A 149 -41.70 3.44 6.13
CA GLY A 149 -41.18 3.59 4.75
C GLY A 149 -40.12 4.68 4.57
N VAL A 150 -39.54 5.15 5.68
CA VAL A 150 -38.52 6.21 5.68
C VAL A 150 -37.18 5.59 6.00
N GLY A 151 -36.38 5.39 4.97
CA GLY A 151 -35.03 4.85 5.10
C GLY A 151 -34.75 3.73 4.12
N PRO A 152 -33.49 3.37 3.93
CA PRO A 152 -33.16 2.22 3.12
C PRO A 152 -33.71 0.96 3.81
N GLY A 153 -34.39 0.12 3.06
CA GLY A 153 -35.03 -1.11 3.54
C GLY A 153 -34.07 -2.22 4.01
N THR A 154 -32.80 -1.91 4.24
CA THR A 154 -31.76 -2.85 4.66
C THR A 154 -31.00 -2.27 5.84
N GLY A 155 -30.77 -3.09 6.87
CA GLY A 155 -30.12 -2.70 8.12
C GLY A 155 -28.75 -2.07 7.92
N LEU A 156 -28.72 -0.75 7.97
CA LEU A 156 -27.46 -0.01 7.97
C LEU A 156 -26.97 0.14 9.40
N TYR A 157 -25.74 -0.22 9.63
CA TYR A 157 -25.10 -0.05 10.92
C TYR A 157 -25.01 1.42 11.33
N ALA A 158 -24.98 1.67 12.64
CA ALA A 158 -24.66 2.99 13.16
C ALA A 158 -23.30 3.46 12.62
N ILE A 159 -23.19 4.74 12.32
CA ILE A 159 -21.94 5.31 11.78
C ILE A 159 -20.77 5.07 12.73
N GLU A 160 -21.00 5.18 14.04
CA GLU A 160 -19.99 4.94 15.06
C GLU A 160 -19.44 3.52 15.06
N THR A 161 -20.21 2.55 14.57
CA THR A 161 -19.76 1.17 14.41
C THR A 161 -18.47 1.08 13.59
N TRP A 162 -18.35 1.92 12.56
CA TRP A 162 -17.21 1.91 11.64
C TRP A 162 -15.96 2.56 12.20
N LYS A 163 -16.08 3.37 13.26
CA LYS A 163 -14.92 4.04 13.88
C LYS A 163 -13.98 3.06 14.58
N ASP A 164 -14.50 1.94 15.06
CA ASP A 164 -13.72 0.97 15.82
C ASP A 164 -14.02 -0.49 15.40
N TYR A 165 -14.40 -0.69 14.16
CA TYR A 165 -14.73 -2.01 13.62
C TYR A 165 -13.51 -2.92 13.49
N LYS A 166 -12.33 -2.33 13.24
CA LYS A 166 -11.15 -3.06 12.83
C LYS A 166 -9.88 -2.46 13.41
N ASN A 167 -8.99 -3.30 13.88
CA ASN A 167 -7.60 -2.93 14.14
C ASN A 167 -6.74 -3.49 13.02
N GLY A 168 -6.57 -2.71 11.97
CA GLY A 168 -5.73 -3.07 10.83
C GLY A 168 -4.42 -2.31 10.86
N GLN A 169 -3.31 -3.02 10.61
CA GLN A 169 -2.00 -2.42 10.37
C GLN A 169 -1.36 -3.10 9.16
N SER A 170 -0.86 -2.30 8.23
CA SER A 170 -0.02 -2.76 7.13
C SER A 170 1.34 -2.09 7.22
N ILE A 171 2.39 -2.89 7.26
CA ILE A 171 3.77 -2.41 7.28
C ILE A 171 4.41 -2.80 5.96
N ASP A 172 4.80 -1.79 5.18
CA ASP A 172 5.47 -1.95 3.91
C ASP A 172 6.95 -1.58 4.08
N ASN A 173 7.86 -2.50 3.78
CA ASN A 173 9.29 -2.26 3.72
C ASN A 173 9.75 -2.41 2.27
N ASN A 174 10.42 -1.40 1.74
CA ASN A 174 11.00 -1.45 0.41
C ASN A 174 12.49 -1.12 0.50
N VAL A 175 13.32 -1.96 -0.11
CA VAL A 175 14.77 -1.77 -0.20
C VAL A 175 15.16 -1.92 -1.66
N LEU A 176 15.70 -0.85 -2.23
CA LEU A 176 16.34 -0.86 -3.53
C LEU A 176 17.81 -0.53 -3.32
N ALA A 177 18.67 -1.47 -3.64
CA ALA A 177 20.12 -1.29 -3.54
C ALA A 177 20.78 -1.72 -4.84
N ASN A 178 21.76 -0.95 -5.29
CA ASN A 178 22.67 -1.36 -6.35
C ASN A 178 24.10 -0.91 -6.02
N ALA A 179 25.06 -1.68 -6.50
CA ALA A 179 26.45 -1.31 -6.46
C ALA A 179 27.11 -1.69 -7.77
N PHE A 180 28.06 -0.91 -8.20
CA PHE A 180 28.86 -1.22 -9.37
C PHE A 180 30.35 -1.02 -9.14
N VAL A 181 31.11 -1.76 -9.92
CA VAL A 181 32.55 -1.56 -10.12
C VAL A 181 32.78 -1.40 -11.60
N ALA A 182 33.50 -0.35 -12.00
CA ALA A 182 33.93 -0.14 -13.38
C ALA A 182 35.45 -0.06 -13.45
N PHE A 183 36.04 -0.81 -14.39
CA PHE A 183 37.48 -0.92 -14.61
C PHE A 183 37.83 -0.59 -16.06
N SER A 184 38.68 0.43 -16.27
CA SER A 184 39.14 0.90 -17.56
C SER A 184 40.61 0.61 -17.69
N PRO A 185 41.01 -0.60 -18.17
CA PRO A 185 42.43 -1.01 -18.26
C PRO A 185 43.22 -0.18 -19.25
N ILE A 186 42.59 0.20 -20.37
CA ILE A 186 43.18 1.00 -21.47
C ILE A 186 42.16 2.05 -21.92
N GLU A 187 42.63 3.07 -22.59
CA GLU A 187 41.79 4.11 -23.18
C GLU A 187 40.71 3.51 -24.11
N GLY A 188 39.49 3.97 -23.94
CA GLY A 188 38.31 3.52 -24.69
C GLY A 188 37.69 2.21 -24.25
N LEU A 189 38.31 1.38 -23.40
CA LEU A 189 37.76 0.11 -22.96
C LEU A 189 37.35 0.16 -21.46
N THR A 190 36.09 -0.09 -21.17
CA THR A 190 35.56 -0.15 -19.79
C THR A 190 34.77 -1.43 -19.57
N PHE A 191 35.15 -2.17 -18.55
CA PHE A 191 34.35 -3.27 -17.98
C PHE A 191 33.56 -2.75 -16.80
N ARG A 192 32.25 -3.08 -16.71
CA ARG A 192 31.42 -2.72 -15.58
C ARG A 192 30.62 -3.93 -15.10
N GLY A 193 30.75 -4.22 -13.82
CA GLY A 193 29.89 -5.17 -13.10
C GLY A 193 28.94 -4.41 -12.19
N THR A 194 27.66 -4.75 -12.21
CA THR A 194 26.62 -4.17 -11.35
C THR A 194 25.81 -5.30 -10.70
N ALA A 195 25.61 -5.22 -9.40
CA ALA A 195 24.67 -6.06 -8.66
C ALA A 195 23.57 -5.17 -8.10
N ALA A 196 22.31 -5.59 -8.24
CA ALA A 196 21.16 -4.87 -7.73
C ALA A 196 20.19 -5.82 -7.01
N VAL A 197 19.55 -5.31 -5.96
CA VAL A 197 18.51 -5.99 -5.19
C VAL A 197 17.31 -5.06 -5.08
N ASN A 198 16.13 -5.60 -5.35
CA ASN A 198 14.86 -4.96 -5.07
C ASN A 198 14.03 -5.89 -4.16
N TYR A 199 13.81 -5.45 -2.92
CA TYR A 199 13.01 -6.15 -1.94
C TYR A 199 11.79 -5.31 -1.58
N THR A 200 10.63 -5.91 -1.59
CA THR A 200 9.40 -5.34 -1.04
C THR A 200 8.73 -6.37 -0.15
N GLY A 201 8.60 -6.04 1.13
CA GLY A 201 7.91 -6.88 2.11
C GLY A 201 6.72 -6.15 2.70
N THR A 202 5.54 -6.76 2.62
CA THR A 202 4.30 -6.25 3.22
C THR A 202 3.83 -7.21 4.30
N SER A 203 3.73 -6.70 5.54
CA SER A 203 3.16 -7.43 6.68
C SER A 203 1.79 -6.85 7.02
N LEU A 204 0.77 -7.69 7.04
CA LEU A 204 -0.61 -7.35 7.41
C LEU A 204 -0.95 -7.92 8.78
N TYR A 205 -1.43 -7.05 9.64
CA TYR A 205 -2.02 -7.38 10.94
C TYR A 205 -3.45 -6.86 10.93
N ASP A 206 -4.41 -7.73 10.98
CA ASP A 206 -5.82 -7.38 10.91
C ASP A 206 -6.61 -8.10 11.98
N PHE A 207 -7.38 -7.34 12.75
CA PHE A 207 -8.32 -7.86 13.74
C PHE A 207 -9.66 -7.19 13.54
N GLN A 208 -10.63 -7.97 13.06
CA GLN A 208 -12.00 -7.56 12.90
C GLN A 208 -12.74 -7.81 14.21
N LYS A 209 -13.33 -6.77 14.76
CA LYS A 209 -14.17 -6.82 15.94
C LYS A 209 -15.61 -7.23 15.60
N ASN A 210 -16.38 -7.54 16.62
CA ASN A 210 -17.82 -7.80 16.49
C ASN A 210 -18.59 -6.70 17.25
N PRO A 211 -18.73 -5.49 16.68
CA PRO A 211 -19.45 -4.41 17.33
C PRO A 211 -20.93 -4.77 17.50
N LYS A 212 -21.43 -4.58 18.70
CA LYS A 212 -22.83 -4.86 19.02
C LYS A 212 -23.71 -3.74 18.50
N ASN A 213 -24.70 -4.10 17.69
CA ASN A 213 -25.76 -3.20 17.23
C ASN A 213 -27.11 -3.73 17.64
N TYR A 214 -28.05 -2.82 17.79
CA TYR A 214 -29.38 -3.13 18.31
C TYR A 214 -30.48 -2.48 17.47
N PHE A 215 -31.66 -3.01 17.52
CA PHE A 215 -32.86 -2.35 17.03
C PHE A 215 -33.32 -1.22 17.98
N ALA A 216 -34.24 -0.40 17.51
CA ALA A 216 -34.79 0.70 18.31
C ALA A 216 -35.47 0.24 19.60
N ASP A 217 -36.07 -0.97 19.62
CA ASP A 217 -36.69 -1.63 20.75
C ASP A 217 -35.70 -2.27 21.72
N GLY A 218 -34.39 -2.19 21.45
CA GLY A 218 -33.34 -2.81 22.24
C GLY A 218 -33.05 -4.27 21.90
N THR A 219 -33.73 -4.85 20.89
CA THR A 219 -33.43 -6.20 20.42
C THR A 219 -32.07 -6.24 19.78
N PHE A 220 -31.25 -7.25 20.10
CA PHE A 220 -29.93 -7.41 19.57
C PHE A 220 -29.96 -7.73 18.08
N TYR A 221 -29.19 -6.97 17.30
CA TYR A 221 -28.95 -7.22 15.87
C TYR A 221 -27.52 -7.64 15.67
N ASN A 222 -27.31 -8.88 15.26
CA ASN A 222 -25.99 -9.41 14.96
C ASN A 222 -25.88 -9.78 13.48
N ALA A 223 -25.33 -8.90 12.69
CA ALA A 223 -25.00 -9.20 11.29
C ALA A 223 -23.48 -9.26 11.02
N PHE A 224 -22.66 -8.98 12.03
CA PHE A 224 -21.23 -9.14 11.89
C PHE A 224 -20.83 -10.61 12.09
N PRO A 225 -19.90 -11.10 11.29
CA PRO A 225 -19.29 -12.40 11.55
C PRO A 225 -18.57 -12.37 12.91
N ALA A 226 -18.19 -13.53 13.41
CA ALA A 226 -17.36 -13.64 14.60
C ALA A 226 -16.09 -12.77 14.47
N THR A 227 -15.52 -12.37 15.60
CA THR A 227 -14.21 -11.71 15.66
C THR A 227 -13.17 -12.52 14.89
N ILE A 228 -12.42 -11.89 14.01
CA ILE A 228 -11.46 -12.57 13.14
C ILE A 228 -10.11 -11.86 13.24
N SER A 229 -9.04 -12.61 13.51
CA SER A 229 -7.67 -12.14 13.34
C SER A 229 -7.05 -12.72 12.09
N THR A 230 -6.44 -11.89 11.29
CA THR A 230 -5.67 -12.28 10.11
C THR A 230 -4.23 -11.75 10.23
N ARG A 231 -3.27 -12.61 9.88
CA ARG A 231 -1.86 -12.26 9.71
C ARG A 231 -1.45 -12.70 8.32
N ALA A 232 -0.81 -11.81 7.58
CA ALA A 232 -0.29 -12.14 6.26
C ALA A 232 1.07 -11.46 6.06
N ASN A 233 1.91 -12.13 5.29
CA ASN A 233 3.18 -11.58 4.83
C ASN A 233 3.31 -11.87 3.34
N THR A 234 3.71 -10.87 2.57
CA THR A 234 4.02 -11.01 1.16
C THR A 234 5.39 -10.40 0.92
N GLU A 235 6.28 -11.15 0.30
CA GLU A 235 7.63 -10.70 -0.03
C GLU A 235 7.88 -10.86 -1.51
N PHE A 236 8.36 -9.78 -2.11
CA PHE A 236 8.88 -9.73 -3.48
C PHE A 236 10.37 -9.49 -3.39
N TYR A 237 11.14 -10.37 -3.98
CA TYR A 237 12.59 -10.29 -4.00
C TYR A 237 13.09 -10.45 -5.43
N THR A 238 13.86 -9.49 -5.90
CA THR A 238 14.49 -9.53 -7.22
C THR A 238 15.96 -9.21 -7.09
N GLU A 239 16.81 -10.09 -7.58
CA GLU A 239 18.25 -9.87 -7.75
C GLU A 239 18.55 -9.68 -9.24
N THR A 240 19.40 -8.73 -9.53
CA THR A 240 19.85 -8.49 -10.92
C THR A 240 21.35 -8.27 -10.96
N TYR A 241 22.00 -9.00 -11.84
CA TYR A 241 23.43 -8.90 -12.10
C TYR A 241 23.66 -8.49 -13.56
N PHE A 242 24.46 -7.44 -13.75
CA PHE A 242 24.90 -6.99 -15.05
C PHE A 242 26.41 -7.05 -15.16
N ALA A 243 26.91 -7.53 -16.27
CA ALA A 243 28.29 -7.38 -16.68
C ALA A 243 28.34 -6.80 -18.09
N THR A 244 29.05 -5.70 -18.28
CA THR A 244 29.20 -5.06 -19.60
C THR A 244 30.64 -4.77 -19.91
N ALA A 245 30.99 -4.86 -21.21
CA ALA A 245 32.23 -4.37 -21.80
C ALA A 245 31.85 -3.30 -22.80
N ASN A 246 32.37 -2.09 -22.63
CA ASN A 246 32.18 -0.96 -23.51
C ASN A 246 33.53 -0.61 -24.16
N TYR A 247 33.55 -0.46 -25.49
CA TYR A 247 34.69 0.00 -26.20
C TYR A 247 34.32 1.19 -27.09
N GLU A 248 35.08 2.28 -26.99
CA GLU A 248 34.86 3.50 -27.74
C GLU A 248 36.19 3.98 -28.30
N LYS A 249 36.24 4.20 -29.61
CA LYS A 249 37.46 4.69 -30.29
C LYS A 249 37.12 5.44 -31.55
N SER A 250 37.85 6.52 -31.77
CA SER A 250 37.84 7.28 -33.03
C SER A 250 38.99 6.88 -33.93
N PHE A 251 38.70 6.62 -35.21
CA PHE A 251 39.64 6.28 -36.25
C PHE A 251 39.51 7.34 -37.35
N GLY A 252 40.20 8.46 -37.23
CA GLY A 252 40.03 9.60 -38.13
C GLY A 252 38.59 10.13 -38.10
N ASP A 253 37.92 10.10 -39.25
CA ASP A 253 36.51 10.57 -39.38
C ASP A 253 35.45 9.56 -38.85
N LEU A 254 35.87 8.36 -38.44
CA LEU A 254 34.98 7.30 -37.96
C LEU A 254 35.04 7.20 -36.44
N ASN A 255 33.90 7.43 -35.79
CA ASN A 255 33.67 7.12 -34.36
C ASN A 255 33.00 5.77 -34.26
N PHE A 256 33.59 4.85 -33.50
CA PHE A 256 33.10 3.51 -33.27
C PHE A 256 32.86 3.29 -31.80
N LYS A 257 31.65 2.79 -31.44
CA LYS A 257 31.31 2.33 -30.09
C LYS A 257 30.75 0.91 -30.16
N ALA A 258 31.21 0.05 -29.27
CA ALA A 258 30.72 -1.30 -29.10
C ALA A 258 30.41 -1.55 -27.64
N LEU A 259 29.30 -2.23 -27.40
CA LEU A 259 28.90 -2.72 -26.09
C LEU A 259 28.55 -4.20 -26.22
N ALA A 260 29.09 -5.02 -25.32
CA ALA A 260 28.64 -6.38 -25.11
C ALA A 260 28.24 -6.54 -23.64
N GLY A 261 27.20 -7.28 -23.37
CA GLY A 261 26.69 -7.44 -22.00
C GLY A 261 26.02 -8.77 -21.74
N TYR A 262 26.02 -9.10 -20.46
CA TYR A 262 25.30 -10.22 -19.85
C TYR A 262 24.44 -9.67 -18.72
N GLN A 263 23.22 -10.17 -18.61
CA GLN A 263 22.29 -9.90 -17.51
C GLN A 263 21.75 -11.21 -16.96
N GLN A 264 21.65 -11.31 -15.66
CA GLN A 264 20.89 -12.35 -14.96
C GLN A 264 19.93 -11.68 -14.00
N GLU A 265 18.69 -12.10 -14.00
CA GLU A 265 17.66 -11.67 -13.07
C GLU A 265 17.01 -12.90 -12.43
N GLU A 266 16.86 -12.85 -11.12
CA GLU A 266 16.13 -13.82 -10.33
C GLU A 266 15.01 -13.12 -9.58
N ASN A 267 13.78 -13.62 -9.72
CA ASN A 267 12.61 -13.11 -9.02
C ASN A 267 12.00 -14.21 -8.15
N ARG A 268 11.66 -13.87 -6.92
CA ARG A 268 10.96 -14.74 -5.97
C ARG A 268 9.85 -13.98 -5.28
N VAL A 269 8.70 -14.59 -5.18
CA VAL A 269 7.52 -14.08 -4.46
C VAL A 269 7.09 -15.13 -3.46
N THR A 270 7.07 -14.76 -2.19
CA THR A 270 6.61 -15.60 -1.09
C THR A 270 5.37 -14.99 -0.45
N ASN A 271 4.33 -15.80 -0.27
CA ASN A 271 3.11 -15.39 0.41
C ASN A 271 2.83 -16.34 1.57
N PHE A 272 2.42 -15.75 2.69
CA PHE A 272 1.92 -16.47 3.85
C PHE A 272 0.69 -15.76 4.40
N ARG A 273 -0.33 -16.52 4.79
CA ARG A 273 -1.52 -16.01 5.48
C ARG A 273 -1.99 -17.02 6.50
N ALA A 274 -2.40 -16.51 7.68
CA ALA A 274 -3.09 -17.30 8.67
C ALA A 274 -4.24 -16.48 9.28
N SER A 275 -5.34 -17.15 9.64
CA SER A 275 -6.46 -16.51 10.33
C SER A 275 -7.12 -17.46 11.31
N ARG A 276 -7.70 -16.88 12.36
CA ARG A 276 -8.59 -17.54 13.32
C ARG A 276 -9.75 -16.62 13.64
N ASP A 277 -10.88 -17.20 13.99
CA ASP A 277 -12.06 -16.52 14.52
C ASP A 277 -12.39 -16.95 15.95
N GLY A 278 -13.53 -16.50 16.48
CA GLY A 278 -14.05 -16.97 17.77
C GLY A 278 -13.25 -16.50 18.97
N TYR A 279 -12.79 -15.26 18.96
CA TYR A 279 -12.10 -14.64 20.10
C TYR A 279 -13.06 -14.36 21.25
N LEU A 280 -12.69 -14.79 22.47
CA LEU A 280 -13.45 -14.49 23.69
C LEU A 280 -13.27 -13.04 24.16
N SER A 281 -12.19 -12.38 23.75
CA SER A 281 -11.89 -10.99 24.10
C SER A 281 -11.32 -10.26 22.90
N GLU A 282 -11.77 -9.03 22.67
CA GLU A 282 -11.23 -8.15 21.63
C GLU A 282 -9.91 -7.45 22.01
N THR A 283 -9.47 -7.60 23.28
CA THR A 283 -8.21 -7.02 23.75
C THR A 283 -7.02 -7.93 23.45
N VAL A 284 -7.21 -9.24 23.34
CA VAL A 284 -6.15 -10.21 23.02
C VAL A 284 -6.31 -10.66 21.57
N GLN A 285 -5.50 -10.08 20.69
CA GLN A 285 -5.66 -10.19 19.24
C GLN A 285 -4.61 -11.09 18.54
N VAL A 286 -3.83 -11.85 19.32
CA VAL A 286 -2.86 -12.81 18.77
C VAL A 286 -3.60 -14.03 18.21
N LEU A 287 -3.07 -14.62 17.14
CA LEU A 287 -3.72 -15.75 16.47
C LEU A 287 -4.04 -16.90 17.44
N ASP A 288 -3.15 -17.19 18.37
CA ASP A 288 -3.28 -18.33 19.27
C ASP A 288 -4.41 -18.20 20.28
N SER A 289 -4.92 -16.99 20.50
CA SER A 289 -6.06 -16.72 21.38
C SER A 289 -7.43 -16.89 20.72
N GLY A 290 -7.46 -17.16 19.41
CA GLY A 290 -8.69 -17.46 18.69
C GLY A 290 -9.16 -18.90 18.90
N GLY A 291 -10.44 -19.16 18.56
CA GLY A 291 -11.04 -20.47 18.62
C GLY A 291 -10.29 -21.52 17.77
N LEU A 292 -10.37 -22.77 18.18
CA LEU A 292 -9.71 -23.88 17.47
C LEU A 292 -10.54 -24.42 16.29
N GLY A 293 -11.81 -24.07 16.21
CA GLY A 293 -12.76 -24.65 15.24
C GLY A 293 -12.59 -24.17 13.80
N ASN A 294 -12.01 -22.98 13.59
CA ASN A 294 -11.87 -22.38 12.26
C ASN A 294 -10.48 -21.75 12.11
N GLN A 295 -9.49 -22.61 11.98
CA GLN A 295 -8.11 -22.21 11.72
C GLN A 295 -7.84 -22.31 10.23
N GLN A 296 -7.36 -21.22 9.63
CA GLN A 296 -7.00 -21.19 8.21
C GLN A 296 -5.54 -20.77 8.06
N ASN A 297 -4.85 -21.42 7.18
CA ASN A 297 -3.54 -20.99 6.73
C ASN A 297 -3.37 -21.26 5.23
N ALA A 298 -2.54 -20.48 4.58
CA ALA A 298 -2.13 -20.66 3.22
C ALA A 298 -0.74 -20.09 3.03
N GLY A 299 0.01 -20.68 2.12
CA GLY A 299 1.32 -20.17 1.71
C GLY A 299 1.63 -20.58 0.29
N SER A 300 2.39 -19.77 -0.40
CA SER A 300 2.88 -20.07 -1.73
C SER A 300 4.24 -19.43 -1.96
N GLU A 301 5.05 -20.06 -2.78
CA GLU A 301 6.27 -19.50 -3.31
C GLU A 301 6.27 -19.68 -4.82
N THR A 302 6.59 -18.63 -5.54
CA THR A 302 6.73 -18.61 -6.99
C THR A 302 7.95 -17.82 -7.37
N GLY A 303 8.56 -18.13 -8.50
CA GLY A 303 9.69 -17.39 -9.01
C GLY A 303 9.96 -17.66 -10.49
N PHE A 304 10.86 -16.89 -11.02
CA PHE A 304 11.40 -17.09 -12.36
C PHE A 304 12.81 -16.49 -12.44
N SER A 305 13.58 -16.99 -13.39
CA SER A 305 14.86 -16.41 -13.75
C SER A 305 14.90 -16.06 -15.23
N VAL A 306 15.65 -15.01 -15.54
CA VAL A 306 15.91 -14.57 -16.91
C VAL A 306 17.43 -14.38 -17.05
N GLN A 307 17.98 -14.91 -18.15
CA GLN A 307 19.37 -14.68 -18.55
C GLN A 307 19.38 -14.07 -19.94
N SER A 308 20.22 -13.08 -20.14
CA SER A 308 20.28 -12.35 -21.38
C SER A 308 21.72 -12.06 -21.79
N VAL A 309 21.99 -12.21 -23.08
CA VAL A 309 23.20 -11.70 -23.71
C VAL A 309 22.81 -10.66 -24.76
N PHE A 310 23.55 -9.59 -24.82
CA PHE A 310 23.24 -8.51 -25.75
C PHE A 310 24.49 -7.81 -26.24
N ALA A 311 24.39 -7.24 -27.44
CA ALA A 311 25.44 -6.41 -28.01
C ALA A 311 24.84 -5.23 -28.77
N ARG A 312 25.60 -4.16 -28.82
CA ARG A 312 25.27 -2.95 -29.55
C ARG A 312 26.53 -2.43 -30.23
N PHE A 313 26.37 -1.97 -31.47
CA PHE A 313 27.42 -1.32 -32.27
C PHE A 313 26.88 -0.01 -32.79
N ASP A 314 27.64 1.07 -32.60
CA ASP A 314 27.35 2.39 -33.13
C ASP A 314 28.53 2.82 -34.01
N PHE A 315 28.21 3.29 -35.19
CA PHE A 315 29.16 3.83 -36.16
C PHE A 315 28.71 5.23 -36.53
N GLU A 316 29.61 6.19 -36.45
CA GLU A 316 29.39 7.56 -36.89
C GLU A 316 30.53 7.98 -37.80
N TYR A 317 30.21 8.34 -39.05
CA TYR A 317 31.17 8.75 -40.03
C TYR A 317 30.97 10.21 -40.44
N LYS A 318 32.03 11.01 -40.28
CA LYS A 318 32.07 12.45 -40.61
C LYS A 318 30.97 13.29 -39.96
N ASN A 319 30.45 12.88 -38.80
CA ASN A 319 29.29 13.50 -38.11
C ASN A 319 28.05 13.63 -39.02
N LYS A 320 27.95 12.81 -40.08
CA LYS A 320 26.84 12.85 -41.04
C LYS A 320 26.09 11.53 -41.16
N PHE A 321 26.79 10.42 -41.08
CA PHE A 321 26.21 9.10 -41.26
C PHE A 321 26.30 8.35 -39.96
N LEU A 322 25.14 7.96 -39.43
CA LEU A 322 25.02 7.18 -38.19
C LEU A 322 24.38 5.83 -38.52
N LEU A 323 25.01 4.76 -38.05
CA LEU A 323 24.47 3.41 -38.12
C LEU A 323 24.50 2.80 -36.72
N GLN A 324 23.42 2.24 -36.28
CA GLN A 324 23.30 1.50 -35.02
C GLN A 324 22.76 0.11 -35.30
N ALA A 325 23.39 -0.90 -34.70
CA ALA A 325 22.90 -2.29 -34.69
C ALA A 325 22.81 -2.81 -33.26
N ASN A 326 21.73 -3.47 -32.94
CA ASN A 326 21.51 -4.09 -31.63
C ASN A 326 21.09 -5.55 -31.84
N VAL A 327 21.58 -6.42 -30.96
CA VAL A 327 21.16 -7.81 -30.86
C VAL A 327 21.00 -8.19 -29.39
N ARG A 328 19.95 -8.96 -29.08
CA ARG A 328 19.70 -9.48 -27.74
C ARG A 328 19.08 -10.86 -27.84
N SER A 329 19.52 -11.77 -26.99
CA SER A 329 18.95 -13.09 -26.81
C SER A 329 18.60 -13.26 -25.33
N ASP A 330 17.36 -13.65 -25.06
CA ASP A 330 16.82 -13.82 -23.71
C ASP A 330 16.36 -15.28 -23.52
N GLY A 331 16.80 -15.89 -22.42
CA GLY A 331 16.33 -17.18 -21.91
C GLY A 331 15.52 -16.95 -20.63
N SER A 332 14.35 -17.55 -20.52
CA SER A 332 13.52 -17.46 -19.34
C SER A 332 13.10 -18.83 -18.82
N SER A 333 13.17 -19.03 -17.50
CA SER A 333 12.69 -20.27 -16.85
C SER A 333 11.19 -20.52 -16.99
N ARG A 334 10.42 -19.52 -17.45
CA ARG A 334 8.98 -19.64 -17.71
C ARG A 334 8.67 -20.37 -19.02
N PHE A 335 9.64 -20.46 -19.93
CA PHE A 335 9.48 -21.19 -21.18
C PHE A 335 10.13 -22.57 -21.04
N LYS A 336 9.36 -23.61 -21.38
CA LYS A 336 9.92 -24.95 -21.49
C LYS A 336 10.95 -24.98 -22.64
N ASN A 337 12.13 -25.48 -22.37
CA ASN A 337 13.02 -25.88 -23.45
C ASN A 337 12.34 -27.04 -24.20
N ASN A 338 12.01 -26.82 -25.45
CA ASN A 338 11.62 -27.92 -26.39
C ASN A 338 12.87 -28.59 -26.86
#